data_c4fd2ca90cc9aad71646e9a80bfbf24c
#
_entry.id   c4fd2ca90cc9aad71646e9a80bfbf24c
#
_cell.length_a   1.000
_cell.length_b   1.000
_cell.length_c   1.000
_cell.angle_alpha   90.00
_cell.angle_beta   90.00
_cell.angle_gamma   90.00
#
_symmetry.space_group_name_H-M   'P 1'
#
loop_
_entity.id
_entity.type
_entity.pdbx_description
1 polymer ?
#
loop_
_entity_poly.entity_id
_entity_poly.type
_entity_poly.pdbx_seq_one_letter_code
_entity_poly.pdbx_strand_id
1 'polypeptide(L)'
;MLRAIGRVYFRLKVEGLENIPQKTNFIIVSNHVSFLDPLVVMAAVPKKIYCIALRDLYRIIWMKWFLFLTETLPSGSVSEKAVRLLTRNKNVGLFPEGGVSRDGTLNEFRRGAALLALKTGRPIVPCAILGTFEALPFGARFPTPRRITLKIAKPMYLLKEFDTVIEDTYLQDGIFRVRNKVKEMLYAGK
;
A
#
# COMPACT_ATOMS: atom_id res chain seq x y z
N MET A 1 -7.51 8.70 -17.09
CA MET A 1 -6.16 9.26 -17.35
C MET A 1 -5.05 8.42 -16.68
N LEU A 2 -4.95 8.25 -15.36
CA LEU A 2 -3.91 7.46 -14.69
C LEU A 2 -3.75 6.03 -15.21
N ARG A 3 -4.87 5.32 -15.47
CA ARG A 3 -4.84 3.96 -16.03
C ARG A 3 -4.25 3.90 -17.44
N ALA A 4 -4.53 4.89 -18.27
CA ALA A 4 -3.98 4.96 -19.63
C ALA A 4 -2.48 5.23 -19.59
N ILE A 5 -2.02 6.18 -18.80
CA ILE A 5 -0.60 6.47 -18.60
C ILE A 5 0.13 5.24 -18.05
N GLY A 6 -0.41 4.57 -17.03
CA GLY A 6 0.17 3.35 -16.48
C GLY A 6 0.33 2.25 -17.54
N ARG A 7 -0.70 2.03 -18.35
CA ARG A 7 -0.67 0.98 -19.41
C ARG A 7 0.28 1.30 -20.54
N VAL A 8 0.27 2.54 -21.02
CA VAL A 8 1.05 2.93 -22.22
C VAL A 8 2.50 3.25 -21.85
N TYR A 9 2.71 4.14 -20.89
CA TYR A 9 4.06 4.62 -20.55
C TYR A 9 4.87 3.61 -19.73
N PHE A 10 4.24 2.98 -18.73
CA PHE A 10 4.90 2.04 -17.83
C PHE A 10 4.62 0.56 -18.16
N ARG A 11 3.87 0.26 -19.22
CA ARG A 11 3.48 -1.11 -19.58
C ARG A 11 3.00 -1.89 -18.33
N LEU A 12 2.13 -1.23 -17.54
CA LEU A 12 1.66 -1.75 -16.26
C LEU A 12 0.98 -3.10 -16.44
N LYS A 13 1.54 -4.13 -15.82
CA LYS A 13 0.98 -5.46 -15.68
C LYS A 13 0.36 -5.61 -14.30
N VAL A 14 -0.83 -6.19 -14.21
CA VAL A 14 -1.50 -6.48 -12.94
C VAL A 14 -1.75 -7.98 -12.89
N GLU A 15 -1.29 -8.61 -11.82
CA GLU A 15 -1.46 -10.04 -11.54
C GLU A 15 -2.29 -10.22 -10.26
N GLY A 16 -3.25 -11.14 -10.27
CA GLY A 16 -4.10 -11.41 -9.10
C GLY A 16 -5.20 -10.37 -8.88
N LEU A 17 -5.67 -9.69 -9.92
CA LEU A 17 -6.74 -8.68 -9.80
C LEU A 17 -8.05 -9.28 -9.26
N GLU A 18 -8.29 -10.55 -9.52
CA GLU A 18 -9.41 -11.35 -8.99
C GLU A 18 -9.39 -11.49 -7.47
N ASN A 19 -8.23 -11.30 -6.83
CA ASN A 19 -8.09 -11.34 -5.38
C ASN A 19 -8.63 -10.09 -4.68
N ILE A 20 -8.99 -9.03 -5.41
CA ILE A 20 -9.58 -7.83 -4.82
C ILE A 20 -10.99 -8.13 -4.29
N PRO A 21 -11.26 -7.96 -2.98
CA PRO A 21 -12.55 -8.23 -2.39
C PRO A 21 -13.67 -7.41 -3.06
N GLN A 22 -14.75 -8.07 -3.50
CA GLN A 22 -15.86 -7.40 -4.17
C GLN A 22 -16.93 -6.95 -3.18
N LYS A 23 -17.19 -7.74 -2.15
CA LYS A 23 -18.32 -7.54 -1.21
C LYS A 23 -17.95 -6.73 0.04
N THR A 24 -16.67 -6.58 0.35
CA THR A 24 -16.19 -5.83 1.52
C THR A 24 -15.12 -4.84 1.12
N ASN A 25 -14.92 -3.81 1.93
CA ASN A 25 -13.76 -2.94 1.84
C ASN A 25 -12.54 -3.62 2.49
N PHE A 26 -11.36 -3.09 2.19
CA PHE A 26 -10.10 -3.75 2.50
C PHE A 26 -8.97 -2.74 2.71
N ILE A 27 -7.85 -3.27 3.21
CA ILE A 27 -6.61 -2.54 3.43
C ILE A 27 -5.57 -3.09 2.45
N ILE A 28 -5.10 -2.27 1.49
CA ILE A 28 -3.94 -2.63 0.67
C ILE A 28 -2.67 -2.36 1.46
N VAL A 29 -1.76 -3.32 1.45
CA VAL A 29 -0.42 -3.21 2.03
C VAL A 29 0.61 -3.60 0.98
N SER A 30 1.57 -2.69 0.71
CA SER A 30 2.59 -2.91 -0.31
C SER A 30 3.97 -2.41 0.15
N ASN A 31 5.03 -2.88 -0.53
CA ASN A 31 6.36 -2.28 -0.48
C ASN A 31 6.35 -0.84 -1.01
N HIS A 32 7.34 -0.04 -0.61
CA HIS A 32 7.45 1.37 -0.99
C HIS A 32 8.86 1.76 -1.40
N VAL A 33 9.12 1.69 -2.70
CA VAL A 33 10.44 1.92 -3.29
C VAL A 33 10.48 3.14 -4.22
N SER A 34 9.31 3.76 -4.48
CA SER A 34 9.19 4.91 -5.38
C SER A 34 7.98 5.78 -5.03
N PHE A 35 8.05 7.06 -5.35
CA PHE A 35 6.88 7.95 -5.33
C PHE A 35 5.79 7.55 -6.35
N LEU A 36 6.09 6.67 -7.29
CA LEU A 36 5.12 6.13 -8.23
C LEU A 36 4.19 5.07 -7.60
N ASP A 37 4.59 4.44 -6.49
CA ASP A 37 3.86 3.30 -5.93
C ASP A 37 2.38 3.59 -5.62
N PRO A 38 2.01 4.71 -4.97
CA PRO A 38 0.60 5.05 -4.75
C PRO A 38 -0.19 5.18 -6.05
N LEU A 39 0.42 5.78 -7.08
CA LEU A 39 -0.21 5.94 -8.40
C LEU A 39 -0.43 4.59 -9.09
N VAL A 40 0.53 3.68 -8.95
CA VAL A 40 0.42 2.32 -9.50
C VAL A 40 -0.76 1.58 -8.87
N VAL A 41 -0.88 1.63 -7.54
CA VAL A 41 -2.01 1.02 -6.82
C VAL A 41 -3.34 1.62 -7.28
N MET A 42 -3.44 2.95 -7.37
CA MET A 42 -4.66 3.64 -7.80
C MET A 42 -5.01 3.39 -9.27
N ALA A 43 -4.00 3.25 -10.13
CA ALA A 43 -4.21 2.95 -11.55
C ALA A 43 -4.63 1.49 -11.78
N ALA A 44 -4.09 0.57 -11.00
CA ALA A 44 -4.30 -0.87 -11.16
C ALA A 44 -5.63 -1.35 -10.57
N VAL A 45 -5.95 -0.90 -9.35
CA VAL A 45 -7.13 -1.39 -8.61
C VAL A 45 -8.41 -0.71 -9.10
N PRO A 46 -9.47 -1.45 -9.46
CA PRO A 46 -10.72 -0.87 -10.00
C PRO A 46 -11.63 -0.25 -8.93
N LYS A 47 -11.15 -0.13 -7.69
CA LYS A 47 -11.85 0.50 -6.57
C LYS A 47 -11.06 1.71 -6.09
N LYS A 48 -11.75 2.72 -5.58
CA LYS A 48 -11.10 3.91 -5.00
C LYS A 48 -10.32 3.53 -3.75
N ILE A 49 -9.04 3.87 -3.73
CA ILE A 49 -8.11 3.63 -2.62
C ILE A 49 -7.68 4.97 -2.05
N TYR A 50 -7.82 5.14 -0.74
CA TYR A 50 -7.32 6.28 0.01
C TYR A 50 -5.95 5.93 0.59
N CYS A 51 -4.89 6.45 0.00
CA CYS A 51 -3.54 6.24 0.52
C CYS A 51 -3.27 7.14 1.72
N ILE A 52 -2.44 6.65 2.65
CA ILE A 52 -2.01 7.40 3.83
C ILE A 52 -0.53 7.70 3.69
N ALA A 53 -0.16 8.99 3.75
CA ALA A 53 1.21 9.44 3.68
C ALA A 53 1.65 10.15 4.97
N LEU A 54 2.96 10.19 5.20
CA LEU A 54 3.56 10.93 6.31
C LEU A 54 3.19 12.42 6.22
N ARG A 55 2.83 13.01 7.38
CA ARG A 55 2.42 14.41 7.48
C ARG A 55 3.47 15.38 6.96
N ASP A 56 4.75 15.06 7.15
CA ASP A 56 5.85 15.93 6.74
C ASP A 56 5.97 16.09 5.21
N LEU A 57 5.46 15.14 4.42
CA LEU A 57 5.39 15.28 2.96
C LEU A 57 4.50 16.44 2.52
N TYR A 58 3.51 16.83 3.33
CA TYR A 58 2.64 17.98 3.06
C TYR A 58 3.35 19.34 3.24
N ARG A 59 4.54 19.39 3.82
CA ARG A 59 5.35 20.60 3.93
C ARG A 59 6.08 20.94 2.63
N ILE A 60 6.23 19.96 1.74
CA ILE A 60 6.90 20.12 0.46
C ILE A 60 5.87 20.60 -0.57
N ILE A 61 6.05 21.84 -1.08
CA ILE A 61 5.05 22.54 -1.92
C ILE A 61 4.62 21.72 -3.16
N TRP A 62 5.56 21.17 -3.92
CA TRP A 62 5.23 20.36 -5.11
C TRP A 62 4.59 19.02 -4.74
N MET A 63 4.92 18.46 -3.57
CA MET A 63 4.31 17.24 -3.06
C MET A 63 2.85 17.46 -2.65
N LYS A 64 2.46 18.68 -2.21
CA LYS A 64 1.06 19.00 -1.88
C LYS A 64 0.14 18.76 -3.07
N TRP A 65 0.53 19.18 -4.26
CA TRP A 65 -0.25 18.96 -5.48
C TRP A 65 -0.42 17.46 -5.77
N PHE A 66 0.65 16.70 -5.65
CA PHE A 66 0.62 15.25 -5.82
C PHE A 66 -0.28 14.57 -4.79
N LEU A 67 -0.14 14.90 -3.52
CA LEU A 67 -0.94 14.35 -2.43
C LEU A 67 -2.41 14.74 -2.54
N PHE A 68 -2.69 15.96 -3.01
CA PHE A 68 -4.05 16.42 -3.30
C PHE A 68 -4.68 15.64 -4.46
N LEU A 69 -3.97 15.46 -5.57
CA LEU A 69 -4.43 14.70 -6.73
C LEU A 69 -4.68 13.22 -6.40
N THR A 70 -3.92 12.66 -5.47
CA THR A 70 -4.06 11.26 -5.03
C THR A 70 -5.02 11.10 -3.85
N GLU A 71 -5.67 12.18 -3.40
CA GLU A 71 -6.52 12.18 -2.20
C GLU A 71 -5.85 11.50 -1.00
N THR A 72 -4.53 11.65 -0.91
CA THR A 72 -3.72 11.06 0.15
C THR A 72 -3.97 11.80 1.45
N LEU A 73 -4.16 11.06 2.53
CA LEU A 73 -4.44 11.64 3.84
C LEU A 73 -3.16 11.83 4.65
N PRO A 74 -2.99 12.99 5.34
CA PRO A 74 -1.85 13.20 6.21
C PRO A 74 -1.89 12.26 7.41
N SER A 75 -0.75 11.62 7.72
CA SER A 75 -0.57 10.90 8.96
C SER A 75 -0.46 11.89 10.13
N GLY A 76 -1.18 11.65 11.18
CA GLY A 76 -1.13 12.48 12.38
C GLY A 76 -1.87 11.83 13.53
N SER A 77 -3.02 11.30 13.29
CA SER A 77 -3.72 10.25 13.98
C SER A 77 -4.09 9.22 12.91
N VAL A 78 -3.08 8.64 12.26
CA VAL A 78 -3.26 7.72 11.10
C VAL A 78 -4.30 6.66 11.43
N SER A 79 -4.26 6.14 12.64
CA SER A 79 -5.20 5.10 13.06
C SER A 79 -6.64 5.58 13.03
N GLU A 80 -6.96 6.76 13.54
CA GLU A 80 -8.35 7.22 13.62
C GLU A 80 -8.96 7.56 12.25
N LYS A 81 -8.22 8.29 11.39
CA LYS A 81 -8.69 8.61 10.05
C LYS A 81 -8.86 7.36 9.20
N ALA A 82 -7.91 6.44 9.26
CA ALA A 82 -7.99 5.17 8.55
C ALA A 82 -9.16 4.30 9.07
N VAL A 83 -9.35 4.23 10.39
CA VAL A 83 -10.50 3.54 10.98
C VAL A 83 -11.80 4.18 10.48
N ARG A 84 -11.94 5.52 10.53
CA ARG A 84 -13.14 6.22 10.02
C ARG A 84 -13.41 5.94 8.54
N LEU A 85 -12.37 5.84 7.69
CA LEU A 85 -12.56 5.47 6.29
C LEU A 85 -13.06 4.03 6.16
N LEU A 86 -12.42 3.11 6.86
CA LEU A 86 -12.79 1.70 6.82
C LEU A 86 -14.20 1.47 7.37
N THR A 87 -14.61 2.16 8.44
CA THR A 87 -15.99 2.09 8.97
C THR A 87 -17.01 2.71 8.01
N ARG A 88 -16.62 3.68 7.18
CA ARG A 88 -17.44 4.26 6.10
C ARG A 88 -17.37 3.48 4.79
N ASN A 89 -16.98 2.23 4.84
CA ASN A 89 -16.88 1.31 3.71
C ASN A 89 -15.94 1.82 2.57
N LYS A 90 -14.85 2.53 2.94
CA LYS A 90 -13.80 2.97 2.01
C LYS A 90 -12.59 2.05 2.11
N ASN A 91 -11.84 1.93 1.01
CA ASN A 91 -10.60 1.14 0.99
C ASN A 91 -9.42 2.04 1.33
N VAL A 92 -8.46 1.50 2.07
CA VAL A 92 -7.28 2.22 2.52
C VAL A 92 -6.02 1.57 1.94
N GLY A 93 -5.07 2.38 1.49
CA GLY A 93 -3.74 1.94 1.05
C GLY A 93 -2.65 2.38 2.02
N LEU A 94 -1.79 1.46 2.41
CA LEU A 94 -0.69 1.67 3.35
C LEU A 94 0.62 1.14 2.79
N PHE A 95 1.67 1.90 3.04
CA PHE A 95 3.06 1.51 2.85
C PHE A 95 3.70 1.42 4.24
N PRO A 96 3.69 0.23 4.86
CA PRO A 96 4.01 0.10 6.29
C PRO A 96 5.50 0.24 6.61
N GLU A 97 6.37 0.35 5.61
CA GLU A 97 7.77 0.70 5.77
C GLU A 97 7.96 2.09 6.39
N GLY A 98 6.99 2.98 6.22
CA GLY A 98 6.99 4.31 6.82
C GLY A 98 7.85 5.33 6.09
N GLY A 99 8.34 5.02 4.91
CA GLY A 99 9.09 5.88 4.01
C GLY A 99 9.46 5.14 2.72
N VAL A 100 9.91 5.88 1.72
CA VAL A 100 10.40 5.32 0.45
C VAL A 100 11.78 4.71 0.67
N SER A 101 11.97 3.44 0.28
CA SER A 101 13.27 2.77 0.29
C SER A 101 14.24 3.49 -0.65
N ARG A 102 15.46 3.75 -0.18
CA ARG A 102 16.48 4.46 -0.96
C ARG A 102 17.29 3.55 -1.86
N ASP A 103 17.36 2.28 -1.53
CA ASP A 103 18.14 1.25 -2.22
C ASP A 103 17.29 0.22 -2.96
N GLY A 104 15.96 0.39 -2.93
CA GLY A 104 15.02 -0.52 -3.58
C GLY A 104 14.78 -1.82 -2.81
N THR A 105 15.31 -1.98 -1.60
CA THR A 105 15.09 -3.16 -0.77
C THR A 105 13.80 -3.04 0.05
N LEU A 106 13.23 -4.20 0.41
CA LEU A 106 12.06 -4.28 1.26
C LEU A 106 12.45 -4.07 2.74
N ASN A 107 12.04 -2.97 3.32
CA ASN A 107 12.26 -2.65 4.72
C ASN A 107 11.31 -3.41 5.68
N GLU A 108 11.54 -3.24 6.98
CA GLU A 108 10.64 -3.78 7.99
C GLU A 108 9.29 -3.08 7.98
N PHE A 109 8.22 -3.85 8.22
CA PHE A 109 6.86 -3.33 8.25
C PHE A 109 6.46 -2.91 9.65
N ARG A 110 5.96 -1.69 9.77
CA ARG A 110 5.37 -1.18 11.01
C ARG A 110 3.99 -1.79 11.25
N ARG A 111 3.67 -2.09 12.49
CA ARG A 111 2.45 -2.77 12.94
C ARG A 111 1.12 -2.05 12.66
N GLY A 112 1.14 -0.80 12.16
CA GLY A 112 -0.07 0.00 11.93
C GLY A 112 -1.12 -0.66 11.03
N ALA A 113 -0.70 -1.42 10.01
CA ALA A 113 -1.63 -2.14 9.13
C ALA A 113 -2.33 -3.29 9.85
N ALA A 114 -1.61 -4.06 10.68
CA ALA A 114 -2.18 -5.13 11.49
C ALA A 114 -3.17 -4.56 12.52
N LEU A 115 -2.80 -3.45 13.19
CA LEU A 115 -3.69 -2.78 14.15
C LEU A 115 -5.00 -2.32 13.49
N LEU A 116 -4.93 -1.75 12.28
CA LEU A 116 -6.13 -1.35 11.53
C LEU A 116 -7.02 -2.54 11.18
N ALA A 117 -6.42 -3.64 10.70
CA ALA A 117 -7.15 -4.85 10.37
C ALA A 117 -7.89 -5.43 11.59
N LEU A 118 -7.18 -5.55 12.73
CA LEU A 118 -7.76 -6.05 13.97
C LEU A 118 -8.86 -5.14 14.54
N LYS A 119 -8.67 -3.81 14.50
CA LYS A 119 -9.68 -2.85 14.98
C LYS A 119 -10.94 -2.80 14.12
N THR A 120 -10.81 -3.07 12.82
CA THR A 120 -11.92 -2.87 11.88
C THR A 120 -12.51 -4.17 11.34
N GLY A 121 -11.87 -5.31 11.59
CA GLY A 121 -12.24 -6.62 11.02
C GLY A 121 -12.09 -6.68 9.49
N ARG A 122 -11.36 -5.72 8.88
CA ARG A 122 -11.19 -5.67 7.43
C ARG A 122 -9.97 -6.45 6.98
N PRO A 123 -10.07 -7.19 5.85
CA PRO A 123 -8.95 -7.96 5.35
C PRO A 123 -7.82 -7.06 4.86
N ILE A 124 -6.59 -7.53 5.05
CA ILE A 124 -5.41 -6.99 4.38
C ILE A 124 -5.25 -7.69 3.04
N VAL A 125 -5.03 -6.91 1.98
CA VAL A 125 -4.66 -7.39 0.64
C VAL A 125 -3.19 -7.08 0.43
N PRO A 126 -2.28 -8.06 0.59
CA PRO A 126 -0.87 -7.85 0.33
C PRO A 126 -0.62 -7.64 -1.15
N CYS A 127 0.18 -6.63 -1.47
CA CYS A 127 0.57 -6.32 -2.84
C CYS A 127 2.09 -6.18 -2.93
N ALA A 128 2.65 -6.52 -4.09
CA ALA A 128 4.06 -6.29 -4.41
C ALA A 128 4.17 -5.47 -5.69
N ILE A 129 4.93 -4.38 -5.62
CA ILE A 129 5.18 -3.48 -6.75
C ILE A 129 6.63 -3.68 -7.20
N LEU A 130 6.83 -3.97 -8.48
CA LEU A 130 8.11 -4.18 -9.11
C LEU A 130 8.30 -3.18 -10.26
N GLY A 131 9.54 -2.72 -10.47
CA GLY A 131 9.91 -1.85 -11.59
C GLY A 131 9.74 -0.35 -11.33
N THR A 132 9.13 0.04 -10.21
CA THR A 132 8.95 1.46 -9.85
C THR A 132 10.26 2.10 -9.35
N PHE A 133 11.12 1.35 -8.71
CA PHE A 133 12.44 1.83 -8.29
C PHE A 133 13.29 2.21 -9.52
N GLU A 134 13.33 1.35 -10.53
CA GLU A 134 14.06 1.59 -11.78
C GLU A 134 13.41 2.67 -12.63
N ALA A 135 12.08 2.84 -12.50
CA ALA A 135 11.35 3.88 -13.22
C ALA A 135 11.54 5.27 -12.62
N LEU A 136 11.57 5.39 -11.30
CA LEU A 136 11.76 6.64 -10.56
C LEU A 136 12.43 6.35 -9.22
N PRO A 137 13.77 6.18 -9.19
CA PRO A 137 14.50 6.00 -7.94
C PRO A 137 14.42 7.24 -7.04
N PHE A 138 14.72 7.05 -5.77
CA PHE A 138 14.73 8.15 -4.81
C PHE A 138 15.71 9.26 -5.27
N GLY A 139 15.22 10.49 -5.34
CA GLY A 139 16.01 11.66 -5.80
C GLY A 139 15.95 11.95 -7.31
N ALA A 140 15.40 11.04 -8.12
CA ALA A 140 15.19 11.31 -9.54
C ALA A 140 14.05 12.36 -9.73
N ARG A 141 14.23 13.21 -10.76
CA ARG A 141 13.25 14.27 -11.08
C ARG A 141 12.14 13.82 -12.02
N PHE A 142 12.45 12.92 -12.95
CA PHE A 142 11.52 12.47 -13.98
C PHE A 142 11.50 10.94 -14.06
N PRO A 143 10.32 10.34 -14.25
CA PRO A 143 10.21 8.91 -14.43
C PRO A 143 10.72 8.48 -15.81
N THR A 144 11.39 7.33 -15.86
CA THR A 144 11.77 6.67 -17.11
C THR A 144 10.77 5.57 -17.47
N PRO A 145 10.51 5.32 -18.77
CA PRO A 145 9.61 4.25 -19.18
C PRO A 145 10.21 2.88 -18.82
N ARG A 146 9.58 2.20 -17.89
CA ARG A 146 9.93 0.85 -17.44
C ARG A 146 8.69 -0.01 -17.34
N ARG A 147 8.86 -1.33 -17.43
CA ARG A 147 7.77 -2.24 -17.11
C ARG A 147 7.53 -2.23 -15.61
N ILE A 148 6.30 -1.90 -15.21
CA ILE A 148 5.86 -1.98 -13.82
C ILE A 148 4.92 -3.16 -13.69
N THR A 149 5.07 -3.95 -12.61
CA THR A 149 4.16 -5.05 -12.30
C THR A 149 3.60 -4.87 -10.90
N LEU A 150 2.28 -4.92 -10.76
CA LEU A 150 1.59 -5.04 -9.49
C LEU A 150 1.11 -6.48 -9.34
N LYS A 151 1.61 -7.18 -8.32
CA LYS A 151 1.13 -8.50 -7.91
C LYS A 151 0.22 -8.33 -6.70
N ILE A 152 -0.95 -8.98 -6.70
CA ILE A 152 -1.97 -8.89 -5.66
C ILE A 152 -2.20 -10.29 -5.10
N ALA A 153 -1.93 -10.48 -3.81
CA ALA A 153 -2.16 -11.75 -3.12
C ALA A 153 -3.63 -11.89 -2.67
N LYS A 154 -4.00 -13.09 -2.28
CA LYS A 154 -5.28 -13.36 -1.63
C LYS A 154 -5.42 -12.55 -0.35
N PRO A 155 -6.64 -12.07 -0.01
CA PRO A 155 -6.90 -11.33 1.22
C PRO A 155 -6.52 -12.16 2.46
N MET A 156 -5.89 -11.51 3.42
CA MET A 156 -5.52 -12.09 4.72
C MET A 156 -6.41 -11.48 5.79
N TYR A 157 -7.07 -12.32 6.56
CA TYR A 157 -7.87 -11.92 7.73
C TYR A 157 -7.03 -12.11 8.98
N LEU A 158 -6.84 -11.04 9.74
CA LEU A 158 -6.28 -11.11 11.07
C LEU A 158 -7.46 -11.22 12.03
N LEU A 159 -7.65 -12.41 12.59
CA LEU A 159 -8.74 -12.68 13.53
C LEU A 159 -8.31 -12.22 14.92
N LYS A 160 -9.16 -11.45 15.59
CA LYS A 160 -9.07 -11.20 17.02
C LYS A 160 -9.80 -12.35 17.72
N GLU A 161 -9.14 -13.05 18.63
CA GLU A 161 -9.84 -13.88 19.59
C GLU A 161 -10.70 -12.97 20.46
N PHE A 162 -11.96 -13.34 20.67
CA PHE A 162 -12.93 -12.55 21.41
C PHE A 162 -12.38 -12.26 22.82
N ASP A 163 -12.49 -11.00 23.26
CA ASP A 163 -12.16 -10.46 24.59
C ASP A 163 -10.70 -10.39 25.00
N THR A 164 -9.74 -10.60 24.11
CA THR A 164 -8.32 -10.36 24.45
C THR A 164 -7.92 -8.91 24.14
N VAL A 165 -7.15 -8.32 25.04
CA VAL A 165 -6.36 -7.11 24.75
C VAL A 165 -5.53 -7.39 23.51
N ILE A 166 -5.50 -6.46 22.54
CA ILE A 166 -4.63 -6.62 21.36
C ILE A 166 -3.18 -6.55 21.85
N GLU A 167 -2.61 -7.71 22.13
CA GLU A 167 -1.22 -7.82 22.54
C GLU A 167 -0.28 -7.48 21.38
N ASP A 168 0.88 -6.94 21.73
CA ASP A 168 1.90 -6.53 20.75
C ASP A 168 2.39 -7.71 19.91
N THR A 169 2.43 -8.90 20.48
CA THR A 169 2.76 -10.19 19.84
C THR A 169 1.85 -10.51 18.66
N TYR A 170 0.53 -10.33 18.80
CA TYR A 170 -0.43 -10.52 17.71
C TYR A 170 -0.23 -9.53 16.57
N LEU A 171 0.09 -8.27 16.90
CA LEU A 171 0.37 -7.25 15.90
C LEU A 171 1.64 -7.58 15.11
N GLN A 172 2.67 -8.05 15.81
CA GLN A 172 3.94 -8.41 15.19
C GLN A 172 3.81 -9.65 14.31
N ASP A 173 3.15 -10.70 14.78
CA ASP A 173 2.90 -11.89 13.96
C ASP A 173 2.08 -11.55 12.72
N GLY A 174 0.98 -10.81 12.90
CA GLY A 174 0.11 -10.39 11.79
C GLY A 174 0.87 -9.62 10.72
N ILE A 175 1.68 -8.62 11.11
CA ILE A 175 2.43 -7.82 10.14
C ILE A 175 3.60 -8.60 9.53
N PHE A 176 4.24 -9.49 10.28
CA PHE A 176 5.29 -10.37 9.79
C PHE A 176 4.79 -11.29 8.68
N ARG A 177 3.62 -11.91 8.87
CA ARG A 177 2.97 -12.74 7.84
C ARG A 177 2.65 -11.95 6.58
N VAL A 178 2.12 -10.72 6.72
CA VAL A 178 1.85 -9.84 5.59
C VAL A 178 3.14 -9.47 4.86
N ARG A 179 4.19 -9.08 5.60
CA ARG A 179 5.50 -8.74 5.02
C ARG A 179 6.11 -9.92 4.26
N ASN A 180 6.06 -11.11 4.85
CA ASN A 180 6.58 -12.32 4.21
C ASN A 180 5.84 -12.62 2.91
N LYS A 181 4.51 -12.40 2.86
CA LYS A 181 3.75 -12.55 1.62
C LYS A 181 4.15 -11.55 0.55
N VAL A 182 4.41 -10.30 0.93
CA VAL A 182 4.94 -9.28 0.02
C VAL A 182 6.35 -9.66 -0.45
N LYS A 183 7.22 -10.10 0.46
CA LYS A 183 8.58 -10.57 0.16
C LYS A 183 8.58 -11.74 -0.84
N GLU A 184 7.74 -12.74 -0.60
CA GLU A 184 7.57 -13.88 -1.49
C GLU A 184 7.22 -13.43 -2.91
N MET A 185 6.24 -12.52 -3.06
CA MET A 185 5.84 -12.01 -4.38
C MET A 185 6.91 -11.18 -5.08
N LEU A 186 7.75 -10.43 -4.33
CA LEU A 186 8.83 -9.64 -4.87
C LEU A 186 9.96 -10.50 -5.44
N TYR A 187 10.24 -11.64 -4.79
CA TYR A 187 11.38 -12.49 -5.11
C TYR A 187 11.00 -13.82 -5.79
N ALA A 188 9.70 -14.10 -5.95
CA ALA A 188 9.25 -15.27 -6.72
C ALA A 188 9.65 -15.11 -8.18
N GLY A 189 10.55 -15.98 -8.64
CA GLY A 189 11.03 -16.01 -10.04
C GLY A 189 12.40 -15.34 -10.27
N LYS A 190 13.14 -15.05 -9.18
CA LYS A 190 14.59 -14.78 -9.25
C LYS A 190 15.37 -16.05 -9.04
#